data_385ed1b099246ff3e7aa6ddbecc07d57
#
_entry.id   385ed1b099246ff3e7aa6ddbecc07d57
#
_cell.length_a   1.000
_cell.length_b   1.000
_cell.length_c   1.000
_cell.angle_alpha   90.00
_cell.angle_beta   90.00
_cell.angle_gamma   90.00
#
_symmetry.space_group_name_H-M   'P 1'
#
loop_
_entity.id
_entity.type
_entity.pdbx_description
1 polymer ?
#
loop_
_entity_poly.entity_id
_entity_poly.type
_entity_poly.pdbx_seq_one_letter_code
_entity_poly.pdbx_strand_id
1 'polypeptide(L)'
;GWVEGHHDGARYDLAALSEQLRDPQDGWQLACDACRTGTDFSAQAAALGHALAAVHAGLAADGTTVPGDQVADLMTTRLDAAALAADALAPYVPALRQRFAALRGRDIPVQMVHGDFHLGQTLLTPDGWRIIDFEGEPLKSMAERLAPDSAWRDVAGMTRSLAYATSAHDDPSSDAALEWLRVARDTF
;
A
#
# COMPACT_ATOMS: atom_id res chain seq x y z
N GLY A 1 4.86 24.20 -4.99
CA GLY A 1 4.11 25.21 -5.74
C GLY A 1 3.29 24.59 -6.85
N TRP A 2 2.25 25.28 -7.30
CA TRP A 2 1.33 24.80 -8.34
C TRP A 2 1.24 25.83 -9.46
N VAL A 3 1.09 25.35 -10.68
CA VAL A 3 0.72 26.17 -11.85
C VAL A 3 -0.67 25.72 -12.28
N GLU A 4 -1.61 26.63 -12.21
CA GLU A 4 -3.01 26.38 -12.58
C GLU A 4 -3.35 27.06 -13.88
N GLY A 5 -4.20 26.43 -14.67
CA GLY A 5 -4.83 27.00 -15.86
C GLY A 5 -6.35 26.91 -15.76
N HIS A 6 -7.04 27.77 -16.49
CA HIS A 6 -8.49 27.73 -16.62
C HIS A 6 -8.86 27.62 -18.10
N HIS A 7 -9.74 26.69 -18.42
CA HIS A 7 -10.28 26.52 -19.77
C HIS A 7 -11.75 26.13 -19.67
N ASP A 8 -12.61 26.79 -20.40
CA ASP A 8 -14.07 26.57 -20.40
C ASP A 8 -14.72 26.55 -19.00
N GLY A 9 -14.21 27.42 -18.09
CA GLY A 9 -14.73 27.54 -16.73
C GLY A 9 -14.27 26.44 -15.77
N ALA A 10 -13.49 25.48 -16.22
CA ALA A 10 -12.87 24.44 -15.39
C ALA A 10 -11.43 24.81 -15.02
N ARG A 11 -11.02 24.44 -13.80
CA ARG A 11 -9.64 24.57 -13.31
C ARG A 11 -8.85 23.30 -13.63
N TYR A 12 -7.61 23.49 -14.08
CA TYR A 12 -6.67 22.42 -14.37
C TYR A 12 -5.35 22.70 -13.68
N ASP A 13 -4.77 21.68 -13.06
CA ASP A 13 -3.41 21.72 -12.56
C ASP A 13 -2.46 21.42 -13.74
N LEU A 14 -1.67 22.42 -14.13
CA LEU A 14 -0.76 22.31 -15.28
C LEU A 14 0.62 21.81 -14.89
N ALA A 15 1.06 22.11 -13.68
CA ALA A 15 2.34 21.66 -13.15
C ALA A 15 2.34 21.73 -11.62
N ALA A 16 3.09 20.82 -11.00
CA ALA A 16 3.45 20.86 -9.60
C ALA A 16 4.96 21.03 -9.46
N LEU A 17 5.40 21.88 -8.53
CA LEU A 17 6.80 22.05 -8.16
C LEU A 17 6.98 21.50 -6.74
N SER A 18 7.79 20.48 -6.60
CA SER A 18 8.18 19.88 -5.32
C SER A 18 9.67 20.12 -5.05
N GLU A 19 10.06 19.99 -3.79
CA GLU A 19 11.46 20.01 -3.41
C GLU A 19 12.20 18.82 -4.02
N GLN A 20 13.40 19.06 -4.55
CA GLN A 20 14.27 17.98 -5.01
C GLN A 20 14.86 17.28 -3.78
N LEU A 21 14.62 15.97 -3.68
CA LEU A 21 15.22 15.16 -2.62
C LEU A 21 16.73 14.99 -2.85
N ARG A 22 17.51 15.06 -1.76
CA ARG A 22 18.96 14.84 -1.81
C ARG A 22 19.25 13.35 -1.68
N ASP A 23 20.10 12.82 -2.57
CA ASP A 23 20.61 11.45 -2.55
C ASP A 23 19.53 10.38 -2.26
N PRO A 24 18.37 10.42 -2.96
CA PRO A 24 17.30 9.49 -2.70
C PRO A 24 17.68 8.09 -3.18
N GLN A 25 17.42 7.08 -2.36
CA GLN A 25 17.55 5.67 -2.70
C GLN A 25 16.16 5.07 -2.89
N ASP A 26 15.98 4.35 -3.98
CA ASP A 26 14.72 3.69 -4.31
C ASP A 26 14.40 2.57 -3.30
N GLY A 27 13.21 2.61 -2.69
CA GLY A 27 12.83 1.66 -1.63
C GLY A 27 12.66 0.23 -2.14
N TRP A 28 12.20 0.06 -3.38
CA TRP A 28 12.12 -1.25 -4.01
C TRP A 28 13.50 -1.87 -4.19
N GLN A 29 14.45 -1.09 -4.74
CA GLN A 29 15.82 -1.56 -4.95
C GLN A 29 16.51 -1.91 -3.62
N LEU A 30 16.34 -1.08 -2.59
CA LEU A 30 16.89 -1.34 -1.25
C LEU A 30 16.38 -2.65 -0.66
N ALA A 31 15.07 -2.92 -0.75
CA ALA A 31 14.47 -4.15 -0.23
C ALA A 31 14.93 -5.38 -1.02
N CYS A 32 14.96 -5.28 -2.35
CA CYS A 32 15.47 -6.35 -3.22
C CYS A 32 16.94 -6.69 -2.92
N ASP A 33 17.80 -5.68 -2.78
CA ASP A 33 19.21 -5.87 -2.46
C ASP A 33 19.39 -6.48 -1.07
N ALA A 34 18.63 -6.01 -0.08
CA ALA A 34 18.67 -6.56 1.27
C ALA A 34 18.25 -8.04 1.30
N CYS A 35 17.16 -8.39 0.62
CA CYS A 35 16.70 -9.78 0.53
C CYS A 35 17.73 -10.66 -0.17
N ARG A 36 18.27 -10.22 -1.32
CA ARG A 36 19.25 -10.95 -2.12
C ARG A 36 20.55 -11.23 -1.35
N THR A 37 20.98 -10.29 -0.52
CA THR A 37 22.24 -10.40 0.24
C THR A 37 22.06 -10.96 1.65
N GLY A 38 20.80 -11.20 2.08
CA GLY A 38 20.48 -11.60 3.46
C GLY A 38 20.73 -10.50 4.49
N THR A 39 20.76 -9.24 4.04
CA THR A 39 20.94 -8.09 4.95
C THR A 39 19.65 -7.83 5.73
N ASP A 40 19.78 -7.55 7.03
CA ASP A 40 18.66 -7.17 7.88
C ASP A 40 18.00 -5.87 7.40
N PHE A 41 16.70 -5.93 7.14
CA PHE A 41 15.88 -4.79 6.70
C PHE A 41 14.92 -4.31 7.80
N SER A 42 14.99 -4.86 8.99
CA SER A 42 14.03 -4.60 10.09
C SER A 42 13.97 -3.12 10.48
N ALA A 43 15.12 -2.47 10.62
CA ALA A 43 15.17 -1.05 10.97
C ALA A 43 14.53 -0.15 9.89
N GLN A 44 14.77 -0.47 8.62
CA GLN A 44 14.18 0.24 7.48
C GLN A 44 12.68 0.00 7.39
N ALA A 45 12.23 -1.23 7.60
CA ALA A 45 10.81 -1.59 7.62
C ALA A 45 10.07 -0.86 8.76
N ALA A 46 10.61 -0.85 9.98
CA ALA A 46 10.05 -0.11 11.12
C ALA A 46 9.94 1.39 10.83
N ALA A 47 11.02 1.99 10.31
CA ALA A 47 11.04 3.42 9.99
C ALA A 47 10.03 3.76 8.88
N LEU A 48 9.84 2.87 7.88
CA LEU A 48 8.85 3.01 6.83
C LEU A 48 7.42 2.90 7.39
N GLY A 49 7.17 1.96 8.31
CA GLY A 49 5.89 1.86 9.02
C GLY A 49 5.55 3.13 9.81
N HIS A 50 6.53 3.72 10.49
CA HIS A 50 6.35 5.02 11.16
C HIS A 50 6.06 6.15 10.16
N ALA A 51 6.73 6.18 9.00
CA ALA A 51 6.46 7.17 7.97
C ALA A 51 5.03 7.06 7.43
N LEU A 52 4.55 5.83 7.17
CA LEU A 52 3.17 5.59 6.75
C LEU A 52 2.17 6.01 7.84
N ALA A 53 2.43 5.68 9.10
CA ALA A 53 1.57 6.08 10.21
C ALA A 53 1.45 7.61 10.33
N ALA A 54 2.55 8.34 10.10
CA ALA A 54 2.53 9.80 10.08
C ALA A 54 1.69 10.36 8.91
N VAL A 55 1.78 9.74 7.72
CA VAL A 55 0.93 10.09 6.57
C VAL A 55 -0.54 9.85 6.91
N HIS A 56 -0.87 8.67 7.44
CA HIS A 56 -2.25 8.34 7.83
C HIS A 56 -2.80 9.30 8.88
N ALA A 57 -1.98 9.70 9.87
CA ALA A 57 -2.37 10.68 10.86
C ALA A 57 -2.64 12.07 10.25
N GLY A 58 -1.84 12.47 9.23
CA GLY A 58 -2.02 13.72 8.50
C GLY A 58 -3.22 13.73 7.56
N LEU A 59 -3.63 12.55 7.07
CA LEU A 59 -4.78 12.38 6.17
C LEU A 59 -6.07 12.00 6.91
N ALA A 60 -5.99 11.79 8.24
CA ALA A 60 -7.14 11.37 9.03
C ALA A 60 -8.27 12.41 8.95
N ALA A 61 -9.49 11.93 8.68
CA ALA A 61 -10.71 12.70 8.76
C ALA A 61 -11.53 12.22 9.96
N ASP A 62 -12.07 13.16 10.72
CA ASP A 62 -12.80 12.84 11.95
C ASP A 62 -14.07 12.01 11.68
N GLY A 63 -14.09 10.79 12.23
CA GLY A 63 -15.31 10.01 12.39
C GLY A 63 -15.94 9.44 11.11
N THR A 64 -15.26 9.48 9.96
CA THR A 64 -15.79 8.89 8.72
C THR A 64 -15.74 7.38 8.80
N THR A 65 -16.89 6.73 8.61
CA THR A 65 -17.01 5.26 8.58
C THR A 65 -17.85 4.81 7.41
N VAL A 66 -17.68 3.56 7.01
CA VAL A 66 -18.55 2.86 6.06
C VAL A 66 -19.10 1.59 6.69
N PRO A 67 -20.35 1.18 6.34
CA PRO A 67 -20.92 -0.06 6.84
C PRO A 67 -20.03 -1.26 6.45
N GLY A 68 -19.68 -2.09 7.42
CA GLY A 68 -18.87 -3.30 7.19
C GLY A 68 -19.56 -4.33 6.29
N ASP A 69 -20.90 -4.29 6.19
CA ASP A 69 -21.66 -5.08 5.22
C ASP A 69 -21.25 -4.74 3.78
N GLN A 70 -21.13 -3.45 3.44
CA GLN A 70 -20.70 -3.01 2.11
C GLN A 70 -19.25 -3.46 1.82
N VAL A 71 -18.36 -3.35 2.81
CA VAL A 71 -16.97 -3.81 2.68
C VAL A 71 -16.93 -5.32 2.47
N ALA A 72 -17.69 -6.10 3.25
CA ALA A 72 -17.76 -7.54 3.14
C ALA A 72 -18.29 -8.00 1.77
N ASP A 73 -19.31 -7.34 1.25
CA ASP A 73 -19.90 -7.65 -0.06
C ASP A 73 -18.91 -7.33 -1.19
N LEU A 74 -18.25 -6.18 -1.14
CA LEU A 74 -17.23 -5.79 -2.12
C LEU A 74 -16.04 -6.78 -2.11
N MET A 75 -15.53 -7.12 -0.93
CA MET A 75 -14.41 -8.07 -0.78
C MET A 75 -14.81 -9.47 -1.27
N THR A 76 -16.05 -9.90 -1.01
CA THR A 76 -16.56 -11.19 -1.49
C THR A 76 -16.65 -11.21 -3.01
N THR A 77 -17.18 -10.15 -3.62
CA THR A 77 -17.26 -10.03 -5.10
C THR A 77 -15.88 -10.09 -5.74
N ARG A 78 -14.90 -9.39 -5.17
CA ARG A 78 -13.50 -9.41 -5.66
C ARG A 78 -12.86 -10.79 -5.50
N LEU A 79 -13.12 -11.48 -4.37
CA LEU A 79 -12.63 -12.83 -4.13
C LEU A 79 -13.21 -13.81 -5.15
N ASP A 80 -14.49 -13.72 -5.45
CA ASP A 80 -15.15 -14.58 -6.42
C ASP A 80 -14.55 -14.40 -7.82
N ALA A 81 -14.35 -13.14 -8.24
CA ALA A 81 -13.70 -12.84 -9.52
C ALA A 81 -12.23 -13.37 -9.54
N ALA A 82 -11.48 -13.20 -8.47
CA ALA A 82 -10.11 -13.68 -8.37
C ALA A 82 -10.04 -15.22 -8.38
N ALA A 83 -10.98 -15.90 -7.71
CA ALA A 83 -11.03 -17.36 -7.67
C ALA A 83 -11.37 -17.98 -9.03
N LEU A 84 -12.16 -17.25 -9.86
CA LEU A 84 -12.42 -17.65 -11.25
C LEU A 84 -11.18 -17.48 -12.16
N ALA A 85 -10.31 -16.54 -11.81
CA ALA A 85 -9.09 -16.24 -12.59
C ALA A 85 -7.87 -17.08 -12.17
N ALA A 86 -7.87 -17.64 -10.94
CA ALA A 86 -6.71 -18.33 -10.39
C ALA A 86 -7.12 -19.51 -9.48
N ASP A 87 -7.01 -20.73 -9.99
CA ASP A 87 -7.31 -21.98 -9.25
C ASP A 87 -6.53 -22.11 -7.93
N ALA A 88 -5.33 -21.52 -7.87
CA ALA A 88 -4.50 -21.52 -6.67
C ALA A 88 -5.17 -20.86 -5.44
N LEU A 89 -6.21 -20.03 -5.64
CA LEU A 89 -6.98 -19.41 -4.57
C LEU A 89 -8.03 -20.35 -3.96
N ALA A 90 -8.46 -21.39 -4.66
CA ALA A 90 -9.56 -22.25 -4.25
C ALA A 90 -9.45 -22.77 -2.80
N PRO A 91 -8.28 -23.22 -2.29
CA PRO A 91 -8.13 -23.69 -0.91
C PRO A 91 -8.37 -22.62 0.14
N TYR A 92 -8.17 -21.35 -0.21
CA TYR A 92 -8.23 -20.19 0.72
C TYR A 92 -9.59 -19.50 0.74
N VAL A 93 -10.44 -19.69 -0.28
CA VAL A 93 -11.73 -19.04 -0.42
C VAL A 93 -12.63 -19.18 0.82
N PRO A 94 -12.81 -20.35 1.44
CA PRO A 94 -13.68 -20.48 2.61
C PRO A 94 -13.19 -19.63 3.79
N ALA A 95 -11.90 -19.66 4.09
CA ALA A 95 -11.31 -18.91 5.18
C ALA A 95 -11.38 -17.38 4.94
N LEU A 96 -11.16 -16.93 3.70
CA LEU A 96 -11.27 -15.52 3.34
C LEU A 96 -12.71 -15.02 3.45
N ARG A 97 -13.70 -15.80 2.98
CA ARG A 97 -15.13 -15.46 3.15
C ARG A 97 -15.52 -15.33 4.62
N GLN A 98 -15.04 -16.22 5.48
CA GLN A 98 -15.28 -16.13 6.92
C GLN A 98 -14.71 -14.83 7.52
N ARG A 99 -13.49 -14.44 7.10
CA ARG A 99 -12.88 -13.18 7.55
C ARG A 99 -13.66 -11.96 7.07
N PHE A 100 -14.14 -11.95 5.83
CA PHE A 100 -14.96 -10.85 5.31
C PHE A 100 -16.32 -10.79 6.01
N ALA A 101 -16.94 -11.94 6.28
CA ALA A 101 -18.18 -11.99 7.04
C ALA A 101 -18.06 -11.41 8.46
N ALA A 102 -16.88 -11.48 9.08
CA ALA A 102 -16.61 -10.91 10.40
C ALA A 102 -16.60 -9.35 10.42
N LEU A 103 -16.62 -8.70 9.27
CA LEU A 103 -16.76 -7.25 9.15
C LEU A 103 -18.22 -6.81 9.27
N ARG A 104 -19.19 -7.70 9.01
CA ARG A 104 -20.60 -7.37 9.01
C ARG A 104 -21.09 -6.86 10.36
N GLY A 105 -22.00 -5.91 10.32
CA GLY A 105 -22.55 -5.27 11.51
C GLY A 105 -21.58 -4.38 12.27
N ARG A 106 -20.46 -4.00 11.65
CA ARG A 106 -19.45 -3.07 12.20
C ARG A 106 -19.37 -1.80 11.35
N ASP A 107 -19.00 -0.70 11.97
CA ASP A 107 -18.57 0.50 11.26
C ASP A 107 -17.07 0.43 11.03
N ILE A 108 -16.65 0.52 9.79
CA ILE A 108 -15.24 0.45 9.37
C ILE A 108 -14.72 1.87 9.18
N PRO A 109 -13.72 2.31 9.96
CA PRO A 109 -13.10 3.62 9.77
C PRO A 109 -12.48 3.73 8.38
N VAL A 110 -12.73 4.85 7.71
CA VAL A 110 -12.14 5.19 6.42
C VAL A 110 -11.63 6.62 6.43
N GLN A 111 -10.61 6.87 5.64
CA GLN A 111 -9.98 8.17 5.48
C GLN A 111 -9.37 8.29 4.09
N MET A 112 -8.83 9.44 3.76
CA MET A 112 -7.92 9.51 2.61
C MET A 112 -6.68 8.66 2.91
N VAL A 113 -6.27 7.88 1.93
CA VAL A 113 -5.12 6.97 1.98
C VAL A 113 -4.22 7.23 0.77
N HIS A 114 -3.01 6.67 0.76
CA HIS A 114 -2.17 6.72 -0.43
C HIS A 114 -2.85 6.02 -1.62
N GLY A 115 -3.45 4.85 -1.37
CA GLY A 115 -4.28 4.14 -2.32
C GLY A 115 -3.54 3.24 -3.31
N ASP A 116 -2.22 3.42 -3.49
CA ASP A 116 -1.32 2.56 -4.26
C ASP A 116 0.05 2.43 -3.59
N PHE A 117 0.05 2.18 -2.28
CA PHE A 117 1.26 2.18 -1.46
C PHE A 117 2.06 0.89 -1.60
N HIS A 118 3.28 0.99 -2.10
CA HIS A 118 4.25 -0.09 -2.26
C HIS A 118 5.68 0.44 -2.21
N LEU A 119 6.69 -0.44 -2.17
CA LEU A 119 8.10 -0.05 -2.05
C LEU A 119 8.56 0.93 -3.14
N GLY A 120 8.07 0.79 -4.38
CA GLY A 120 8.41 1.71 -5.47
C GLY A 120 7.84 3.13 -5.31
N GLN A 121 6.96 3.37 -4.33
CA GLN A 121 6.46 4.71 -3.98
C GLN A 121 7.19 5.27 -2.74
N THR A 122 8.37 4.74 -2.44
CA THR A 122 9.15 5.14 -1.28
C THR A 122 10.60 5.44 -1.65
N LEU A 123 11.14 6.50 -1.07
CA LEU A 123 12.52 6.93 -1.25
C LEU A 123 13.17 7.10 0.13
N LEU A 124 14.32 6.44 0.34
CA LEU A 124 15.13 6.66 1.54
C LEU A 124 16.11 7.79 1.27
N THR A 125 16.07 8.81 2.11
CA THR A 125 16.98 9.97 2.08
C THR A 125 17.80 10.02 3.37
N PRO A 126 18.85 10.87 3.47
CA PRO A 126 19.54 11.12 4.73
C PRO A 126 18.63 11.58 5.88
N ASP A 127 17.48 12.19 5.54
CA ASP A 127 16.50 12.70 6.51
C ASP A 127 15.35 11.69 6.78
N GLY A 128 15.49 10.43 6.33
CA GLY A 128 14.51 9.36 6.50
C GLY A 128 13.66 9.07 5.26
N TRP A 129 12.64 8.22 5.44
CA TRP A 129 11.75 7.83 4.36
C TRP A 129 10.89 8.99 3.85
N ARG A 130 10.71 9.02 2.53
CA ARG A 130 9.76 9.88 1.83
C ARG A 130 8.79 8.99 1.05
N ILE A 131 7.51 9.28 1.18
CA ILE A 131 6.43 8.63 0.44
C ILE A 131 6.03 9.59 -0.68
N ILE A 132 5.94 9.07 -1.90
CA ILE A 132 5.70 9.84 -3.12
C ILE A 132 4.48 9.30 -3.85
N ASP A 133 3.98 10.02 -4.84
CA ASP A 133 2.93 9.58 -5.78
C ASP A 133 1.57 9.25 -5.13
N PHE A 134 0.96 10.27 -4.55
CA PHE A 134 -0.37 10.19 -3.92
C PHE A 134 -1.54 10.21 -4.92
N GLU A 135 -1.31 9.88 -6.17
CA GLU A 135 -2.36 9.89 -7.20
C GLU A 135 -3.30 8.68 -7.13
N GLY A 136 -2.95 7.67 -6.31
CA GLY A 136 -3.71 6.43 -6.18
C GLY A 136 -3.52 5.49 -7.39
N GLU A 137 -4.23 4.36 -7.38
CA GLU A 137 -4.04 3.27 -8.34
C GLU A 137 -4.44 3.70 -9.77
N PRO A 138 -3.53 3.66 -10.77
CA PRO A 138 -3.77 4.17 -12.12
C PRO A 138 -4.96 3.53 -12.85
N LEU A 139 -5.28 2.27 -12.54
CA LEU A 139 -6.39 1.53 -13.16
C LEU A 139 -7.76 1.89 -12.62
N LYS A 140 -7.83 2.70 -11.55
CA LYS A 140 -9.08 3.17 -10.97
C LYS A 140 -9.52 4.49 -11.61
N SER A 141 -10.83 4.70 -11.65
CA SER A 141 -11.40 5.99 -12.02
C SER A 141 -11.00 7.08 -11.02
N MET A 142 -11.02 8.35 -11.43
CA MET A 142 -10.72 9.48 -10.54
C MET A 142 -11.63 9.49 -9.31
N ALA A 143 -12.90 9.17 -9.45
CA ALA A 143 -13.83 9.11 -8.33
C ALA A 143 -13.43 8.02 -7.31
N GLU A 144 -12.96 6.86 -7.77
CA GLU A 144 -12.49 5.79 -6.87
C GLU A 144 -11.15 6.11 -6.21
N ARG A 145 -10.28 6.90 -6.86
CA ARG A 145 -9.01 7.34 -6.27
C ARG A 145 -9.21 8.37 -5.17
N LEU A 146 -10.22 9.24 -5.32
CA LEU A 146 -10.57 10.29 -4.36
C LEU A 146 -11.53 9.80 -3.26
N ALA A 147 -12.02 8.57 -3.32
CA ALA A 147 -12.88 8.01 -2.29
C ALA A 147 -12.07 7.61 -1.05
N PRO A 148 -12.55 7.93 0.17
CA PRO A 148 -11.97 7.41 1.40
C PRO A 148 -11.93 5.87 1.41
N ASP A 149 -10.86 5.31 1.95
CA ASP A 149 -10.69 3.86 2.08
C ASP A 149 -10.07 3.55 3.46
N SER A 150 -10.00 2.28 3.81
CA SER A 150 -9.34 1.84 5.03
C SER A 150 -7.83 2.05 4.94
N ALA A 151 -7.21 2.59 5.99
CA ALA A 151 -5.74 2.70 6.10
C ALA A 151 -5.03 1.34 5.94
N TRP A 152 -5.71 0.23 6.26
CA TRP A 152 -5.20 -1.12 6.05
C TRP A 152 -4.97 -1.48 4.58
N ARG A 153 -5.54 -0.73 3.64
CA ARG A 153 -5.25 -0.91 2.22
C ARG A 153 -3.78 -0.65 1.90
N ASP A 154 -3.23 0.43 2.43
CA ASP A 154 -1.81 0.76 2.22
C ASP A 154 -0.90 -0.24 2.93
N VAL A 155 -1.24 -0.66 4.15
CA VAL A 155 -0.52 -1.72 4.87
C VAL A 155 -0.52 -3.03 4.05
N ALA A 156 -1.66 -3.42 3.49
CA ALA A 156 -1.76 -4.60 2.64
C ALA A 156 -0.93 -4.47 1.35
N GLY A 157 -0.90 -3.28 0.73
CA GLY A 157 -0.08 -2.98 -0.43
C GLY A 157 1.41 -3.15 -0.13
N MET A 158 1.90 -2.58 0.97
CA MET A 158 3.29 -2.71 1.38
C MET A 158 3.67 -4.16 1.74
N THR A 159 2.84 -4.87 2.51
CA THR A 159 3.12 -6.27 2.87
C THR A 159 3.17 -7.19 1.65
N ARG A 160 2.37 -6.91 0.61
CA ARG A 160 2.45 -7.57 -0.69
C ARG A 160 3.74 -7.20 -1.42
N SER A 161 4.12 -5.93 -1.41
CA SER A 161 5.34 -5.45 -2.06
C SER A 161 6.61 -6.06 -1.45
N LEU A 162 6.67 -6.19 -0.11
CA LEU A 162 7.74 -6.92 0.58
C LEU A 162 7.80 -8.38 0.15
N ALA A 163 6.66 -9.04 -0.08
CA ALA A 163 6.66 -10.41 -0.62
C ALA A 163 7.21 -10.46 -2.05
N TYR A 164 6.92 -9.46 -2.88
CA TYR A 164 7.49 -9.42 -4.22
C TYR A 164 9.00 -9.20 -4.21
N ALA A 165 9.54 -8.47 -3.23
CA ALA A 165 10.99 -8.27 -3.10
C ALA A 165 11.76 -9.59 -2.89
N THR A 166 11.12 -10.65 -2.36
CA THR A 166 11.76 -11.97 -2.26
C THR A 166 12.11 -12.58 -3.62
N SER A 167 11.47 -12.14 -4.72
CA SER A 167 11.81 -12.60 -6.07
C SER A 167 13.23 -12.19 -6.50
N ALA A 168 13.86 -11.25 -5.79
CA ALA A 168 15.26 -10.89 -6.02
C ALA A 168 16.27 -11.87 -5.40
N HIS A 169 15.82 -12.78 -4.52
CA HIS A 169 16.65 -13.85 -3.97
C HIS A 169 16.81 -14.99 -4.99
N ASP A 170 17.97 -15.66 -5.01
CA ASP A 170 18.27 -16.77 -5.92
C ASP A 170 17.26 -17.92 -5.77
N ASP A 171 16.80 -18.17 -4.53
CA ASP A 171 15.68 -19.06 -4.22
C ASP A 171 14.66 -18.33 -3.34
N PRO A 172 13.58 -17.77 -3.94
CA PRO A 172 12.54 -17.06 -3.21
C PRO A 172 11.77 -17.90 -2.18
N SER A 173 11.84 -19.23 -2.31
CA SER A 173 11.19 -20.18 -1.39
C SER A 173 12.09 -20.71 -0.28
N SER A 174 13.37 -20.29 -0.27
CA SER A 174 14.32 -20.69 0.77
C SER A 174 13.91 -20.18 2.16
N ASP A 175 14.32 -20.91 3.20
CA ASP A 175 14.09 -20.49 4.58
C ASP A 175 14.66 -19.10 4.87
N ALA A 176 15.79 -18.74 4.23
CA ALA A 176 16.41 -17.42 4.37
C ALA A 176 15.53 -16.29 3.80
N ALA A 177 15.00 -16.46 2.58
CA ALA A 177 14.12 -15.49 1.95
C ALA A 177 12.79 -15.36 2.72
N LEU A 178 12.22 -16.47 3.17
CA LEU A 178 10.98 -16.49 3.94
C LEU A 178 11.16 -15.87 5.32
N GLU A 179 12.27 -16.11 6.00
CA GLU A 179 12.59 -15.48 7.29
C GLU A 179 12.83 -13.97 7.12
N TRP A 180 13.57 -13.54 6.08
CA TRP A 180 13.72 -12.12 5.76
C TRP A 180 12.35 -11.44 5.58
N LEU A 181 11.47 -12.07 4.80
CA LEU A 181 10.11 -11.56 4.56
C LEU A 181 9.30 -11.46 5.86
N ARG A 182 9.36 -12.53 6.69
CA ARG A 182 8.66 -12.55 7.97
C ARG A 182 9.13 -11.39 8.86
N VAL A 183 10.44 -11.22 9.03
CA VAL A 183 11.02 -10.14 9.85
C VAL A 183 10.62 -8.78 9.29
N ALA A 184 10.75 -8.55 7.99
CA ALA A 184 10.40 -7.27 7.36
C ALA A 184 8.91 -6.92 7.56
N ARG A 185 8.01 -7.90 7.44
CA ARG A 185 6.56 -7.70 7.65
C ARG A 185 6.19 -7.47 9.10
N ASP A 186 6.78 -8.25 10.01
CA ASP A 186 6.47 -8.16 11.45
C ASP A 186 6.97 -6.84 12.06
N THR A 187 7.97 -6.24 11.41
CA THR A 187 8.60 -5.00 11.88
C THR A 187 7.96 -3.75 11.27
N PHE A 188 7.47 -3.85 10.03
CA PHE A 188 6.69 -2.80 9.37
C PHE A 188 5.33 -2.62 10.03
#